data_67e07f06cd07e7db9f529f98188dda0b
#
_entry.id   67e07f06cd07e7db9f529f98188dda0b
#
_cell.length_a   1.000
_cell.length_b   1.000
_cell.length_c   1.000
_cell.angle_alpha   90.00
_cell.angle_beta   90.00
_cell.angle_gamma   90.00
#
_symmetry.space_group_name_H-M   'P 1'
#
loop_
_entity.id
_entity.type
_entity.pdbx_description
1 polymer ?
#
loop_
_entity_poly.entity_id
_entity_poly.type
_entity_poly.pdbx_seq_one_letter_code
_entity_poly.pdbx_strand_id
1 'polypeptide(L)'
;MKKITIVSSKKYIRSSQFKSLIETLDSKKIVYQYIDLDKTEEDFEINSDSIILGLGGDGTALRAMKLGWINKAPVLNIGSGRVGYLVNSLEDIDLTSLLSKTNQKHLKPRTPIIQNQETNSPAFNEIVIIKNSPTRLLDLEIHTYEQKVKLRADGIIISTSLGSTAYNYSAGGPIVQTSMNTLIITPISPFTKFPRSIVLDKESSIKIKVAKNQNYSIQFDGIESISRISNEDEYYEYLLSEDNLDVFYEKDIPKLDLFLNQILR
;
A
#
# COMPACT_ATOMS: atom_id res chain seq x y z
N MET A 1 14.22 -12.95 -22.02
CA MET A 1 14.75 -12.04 -20.98
C MET A 1 13.57 -11.23 -20.46
N LYS A 2 13.39 -11.14 -19.15
CA LYS A 2 12.35 -10.29 -18.58
C LYS A 2 12.64 -8.84 -18.93
N LYS A 3 11.61 -8.09 -19.31
CA LYS A 3 11.69 -6.64 -19.52
C LYS A 3 11.56 -5.93 -18.17
N ILE A 4 12.18 -4.77 -18.03
CA ILE A 4 11.99 -3.91 -16.86
C ILE A 4 11.07 -2.75 -17.24
N THR A 5 10.05 -2.51 -16.40
CA THR A 5 9.24 -1.31 -16.47
C THR A 5 9.60 -0.41 -15.31
N ILE A 6 10.35 0.67 -15.59
CA ILE A 6 10.74 1.66 -14.58
C ILE A 6 9.57 2.62 -14.37
N VAL A 7 9.16 2.75 -13.12
CA VAL A 7 8.04 3.60 -12.70
C VAL A 7 8.55 4.66 -11.73
N SER A 8 8.43 5.94 -12.08
CA SER A 8 8.94 7.05 -11.27
C SER A 8 8.26 8.36 -11.62
N SER A 9 8.35 9.36 -10.75
CA SER A 9 7.95 10.72 -11.11
C SER A 9 9.10 11.48 -11.78
N LYS A 10 8.78 12.52 -12.56
CA LYS A 10 9.77 13.33 -13.30
C LYS A 10 10.91 13.88 -12.44
N LYS A 11 10.65 14.19 -11.19
CA LYS A 11 11.68 14.72 -10.28
C LYS A 11 12.85 13.76 -10.07
N TYR A 12 12.63 12.44 -10.19
CA TYR A 12 13.66 11.43 -9.95
C TYR A 12 14.48 11.09 -11.19
N ILE A 13 14.02 11.38 -12.41
CA ILE A 13 14.77 11.14 -13.67
C ILE A 13 16.13 11.84 -13.67
N ARG A 14 16.23 12.98 -12.98
CA ARG A 14 17.48 13.75 -12.89
C ARG A 14 18.38 13.28 -11.73
N SER A 15 17.96 12.33 -10.94
CA SER A 15 18.74 11.82 -9.80
C SER A 15 19.96 11.01 -10.26
N SER A 16 21.00 11.00 -9.41
CA SER A 16 22.19 10.15 -9.65
C SER A 16 21.81 8.66 -9.65
N GLN A 17 20.84 8.26 -8.82
CA GLN A 17 20.35 6.91 -8.74
C GLN A 17 19.69 6.45 -10.06
N PHE A 18 18.87 7.32 -10.69
CA PHE A 18 18.27 7.01 -11.99
C PHE A 18 19.36 6.83 -13.07
N LYS A 19 20.32 7.74 -13.11
CA LYS A 19 21.44 7.65 -14.09
C LYS A 19 22.23 6.36 -13.90
N SER A 20 22.64 6.04 -12.68
CA SER A 20 23.37 4.81 -12.35
C SER A 20 22.56 3.55 -12.69
N LEU A 21 21.24 3.56 -12.44
CA LEU A 21 20.36 2.47 -12.83
C LEU A 21 20.36 2.27 -14.34
N ILE A 22 20.16 3.34 -15.13
CA ILE A 22 20.15 3.28 -16.60
C ILE A 22 21.48 2.79 -17.15
N GLU A 23 22.60 3.34 -16.68
CA GLU A 23 23.95 2.88 -17.07
C GLU A 23 24.15 1.38 -16.79
N THR A 24 23.62 0.90 -15.66
CA THR A 24 23.67 -0.52 -15.31
C THR A 24 22.84 -1.37 -16.28
N LEU A 25 21.62 -0.93 -16.60
CA LEU A 25 20.73 -1.65 -17.52
C LEU A 25 21.32 -1.70 -18.94
N ASP A 26 21.84 -0.56 -19.42
CA ASP A 26 22.45 -0.44 -20.75
C ASP A 26 23.71 -1.32 -20.86
N SER A 27 24.59 -1.29 -19.86
CA SER A 27 25.81 -2.11 -19.85
C SER A 27 25.52 -3.62 -19.92
N LYS A 28 24.38 -4.03 -19.35
CA LYS A 28 23.93 -5.43 -19.34
C LYS A 28 22.98 -5.76 -20.50
N LYS A 29 22.70 -4.81 -21.40
CA LYS A 29 21.77 -4.96 -22.53
C LYS A 29 20.37 -5.42 -22.10
N ILE A 30 19.89 -4.92 -20.94
CA ILE A 30 18.56 -5.21 -20.43
C ILE A 30 17.57 -4.25 -21.07
N VAL A 31 16.52 -4.80 -21.67
CA VAL A 31 15.45 -3.97 -22.28
C VAL A 31 14.56 -3.40 -21.19
N TYR A 32 14.37 -2.09 -21.22
CA TYR A 32 13.49 -1.40 -20.29
C TYR A 32 12.59 -0.38 -20.98
N GLN A 33 11.50 -0.03 -20.31
CA GLN A 33 10.64 1.10 -20.65
C GLN A 33 10.47 1.98 -19.41
N TYR A 34 10.12 3.25 -19.61
CA TYR A 34 9.90 4.21 -18.55
C TYR A 34 8.44 4.67 -18.51
N ILE A 35 7.84 4.66 -17.33
CA ILE A 35 6.51 5.18 -17.06
C ILE A 35 6.63 6.36 -16.09
N ASP A 36 6.06 7.49 -16.50
CA ASP A 36 6.00 8.71 -15.73
C ASP A 36 4.72 8.72 -14.88
N LEU A 37 4.85 8.59 -13.57
CA LEU A 37 3.72 8.60 -12.63
C LEU A 37 3.02 9.96 -12.51
N ASP A 38 3.60 11.03 -13.06
CA ASP A 38 2.94 12.34 -13.09
C ASP A 38 1.91 12.43 -14.24
N LYS A 39 1.84 11.41 -15.11
CA LYS A 39 0.81 11.24 -16.13
C LYS A 39 -0.34 10.38 -15.59
N THR A 40 -1.52 10.50 -16.19
CA THR A 40 -2.70 9.69 -15.81
C THR A 40 -2.46 8.19 -16.06
N GLU A 41 -2.92 7.34 -15.15
CA GLU A 41 -2.68 5.88 -15.16
C GLU A 41 -3.28 5.14 -16.38
N GLU A 42 -4.19 5.76 -17.13
CA GLU A 42 -4.93 5.15 -18.25
C GLU A 42 -4.06 4.86 -19.50
N ASP A 43 -2.86 5.43 -19.59
CA ASP A 43 -2.00 5.35 -20.77
C ASP A 43 -0.85 4.32 -20.65
N PHE A 44 -0.87 3.44 -19.63
CA PHE A 44 0.29 2.57 -19.37
C PHE A 44 0.06 1.12 -19.79
N GLU A 45 0.65 0.72 -20.93
CA GLU A 45 0.76 -0.68 -21.30
C GLU A 45 1.97 -1.33 -20.60
N ILE A 46 1.71 -2.19 -19.64
CA ILE A 46 2.73 -2.99 -18.95
C ILE A 46 2.61 -4.44 -19.41
N ASN A 47 3.71 -4.97 -19.94
CA ASN A 47 3.78 -6.37 -20.32
C ASN A 47 3.81 -7.24 -19.06
N SER A 48 2.96 -8.27 -18.99
CA SER A 48 2.89 -9.22 -17.85
C SER A 48 4.21 -9.94 -17.55
N ASP A 49 5.11 -10.06 -18.53
CA ASP A 49 6.45 -10.65 -18.33
C ASP A 49 7.48 -9.65 -17.78
N SER A 50 7.07 -8.41 -17.50
CA SER A 50 7.95 -7.37 -16.94
C SER A 50 8.14 -7.51 -15.45
N ILE A 51 9.29 -7.02 -14.96
CA ILE A 51 9.46 -6.65 -13.54
C ILE A 51 9.21 -5.14 -13.45
N ILE A 52 8.33 -4.73 -12.56
CA ILE A 52 8.09 -3.31 -12.30
C ILE A 52 9.14 -2.82 -11.29
N LEU A 53 9.87 -1.80 -11.66
CA LEU A 53 10.89 -1.17 -10.84
C LEU A 53 10.41 0.23 -10.43
N GLY A 54 9.93 0.35 -9.19
CA GLY A 54 9.56 1.64 -8.59
C GLY A 54 10.81 2.39 -8.13
N LEU A 55 11.09 3.58 -8.68
CA LEU A 55 12.22 4.40 -8.26
C LEU A 55 11.71 5.68 -7.59
N GLY A 56 11.89 5.78 -6.26
CA GLY A 56 11.43 6.93 -5.49
C GLY A 56 11.33 6.65 -4.00
N GLY A 57 10.40 7.29 -3.31
CA GLY A 57 10.05 7.02 -1.91
C GLY A 57 8.85 6.08 -1.79
N ASP A 58 8.34 5.92 -0.55
CA ASP A 58 7.24 4.99 -0.25
C ASP A 58 5.97 5.26 -1.08
N GLY A 59 5.64 6.52 -1.38
CA GLY A 59 4.50 6.83 -2.26
C GLY A 59 4.68 6.36 -3.70
N THR A 60 5.92 6.37 -4.23
CA THR A 60 6.24 5.78 -5.54
C THR A 60 6.16 4.26 -5.47
N ALA A 61 6.65 3.68 -4.36
CA ALA A 61 6.62 2.25 -4.12
C ALA A 61 5.18 1.70 -4.11
N LEU A 62 4.26 2.37 -3.41
CA LEU A 62 2.84 1.98 -3.38
C LEU A 62 2.19 2.03 -4.77
N ARG A 63 2.49 3.07 -5.58
CA ARG A 63 1.99 3.16 -6.97
C ARG A 63 2.56 2.05 -7.85
N ALA A 64 3.85 1.74 -7.73
CA ALA A 64 4.47 0.63 -8.42
C ALA A 64 3.86 -0.72 -8.01
N MET A 65 3.57 -0.90 -6.71
CA MET A 65 2.90 -2.08 -6.19
C MET A 65 1.47 -2.22 -6.73
N LYS A 66 0.70 -1.12 -6.83
CA LYS A 66 -0.63 -1.12 -7.47
C LYS A 66 -0.55 -1.55 -8.93
N LEU A 67 0.40 -1.00 -9.69
CA LEU A 67 0.63 -1.41 -11.08
C LEU A 67 1.04 -2.89 -11.18
N GLY A 68 1.89 -3.36 -10.26
CA GLY A 68 2.27 -4.76 -10.15
C GLY A 68 1.09 -5.68 -9.92
N TRP A 69 0.19 -5.28 -9.03
CA TRP A 69 -1.04 -6.03 -8.76
C TRP A 69 -1.95 -6.13 -9.98
N ILE A 70 -2.25 -5.00 -10.61
CA ILE A 70 -3.14 -4.95 -11.78
C ILE A 70 -2.58 -5.80 -12.94
N ASN A 71 -1.27 -5.75 -13.17
CA ASN A 71 -0.60 -6.43 -14.29
C ASN A 71 -0.05 -7.82 -13.91
N LYS A 72 -0.28 -8.30 -12.68
CA LYS A 72 0.26 -9.55 -12.14
C LYS A 72 1.78 -9.68 -12.33
N ALA A 73 2.48 -8.56 -12.18
CA ALA A 73 3.92 -8.44 -12.37
C ALA A 73 4.64 -8.23 -11.03
N PRO A 74 5.78 -8.89 -10.79
CA PRO A 74 6.55 -8.68 -9.57
C PRO A 74 7.15 -7.27 -9.52
N VAL A 75 7.35 -6.75 -8.30
CA VAL A 75 7.78 -5.36 -8.07
C VAL A 75 9.09 -5.33 -7.30
N LEU A 76 10.00 -4.45 -7.73
CA LEU A 76 11.21 -4.06 -7.02
C LEU A 76 11.16 -2.56 -6.75
N ASN A 77 11.14 -2.14 -5.52
CA ASN A 77 11.17 -0.73 -5.17
C ASN A 77 12.56 -0.30 -4.73
N ILE A 78 13.08 0.78 -5.30
CA ILE A 78 14.41 1.36 -5.03
C ILE A 78 14.24 2.78 -4.49
N GLY A 79 14.87 3.05 -3.35
CA GLY A 79 14.87 4.36 -2.72
C GLY A 79 15.73 5.38 -3.47
N SER A 80 15.27 6.62 -3.50
CA SER A 80 15.97 7.74 -4.14
C SER A 80 16.85 8.56 -3.18
N GLY A 81 17.26 7.99 -2.03
CA GLY A 81 18.22 8.61 -1.11
C GLY A 81 17.85 8.57 0.38
N ARG A 82 16.58 8.63 0.76
CA ARG A 82 16.17 8.40 2.17
C ARG A 82 15.71 6.97 2.33
N VAL A 83 16.05 6.36 3.45
CA VAL A 83 15.56 5.02 3.81
C VAL A 83 14.06 5.11 4.00
N GLY A 84 13.31 4.43 3.12
CA GLY A 84 11.86 4.27 3.23
C GLY A 84 11.50 2.87 3.76
N TYR A 85 10.24 2.68 4.11
CA TYR A 85 9.75 1.37 4.61
C TYR A 85 9.51 0.36 3.49
N LEU A 86 9.24 0.84 2.26
CA LEU A 86 8.84 0.02 1.12
C LEU A 86 9.91 -0.07 0.04
N VAL A 87 11.07 0.54 0.25
CA VAL A 87 12.13 0.65 -0.75
C VAL A 87 13.42 -0.02 -0.28
N ASN A 88 14.19 -0.50 -1.23
CA ASN A 88 15.56 -1.02 -1.04
C ASN A 88 16.59 0.09 -1.33
N SER A 89 17.80 -0.04 -0.77
CA SER A 89 18.94 0.78 -1.22
C SER A 89 19.44 0.28 -2.59
N LEU A 90 19.76 1.19 -3.50
CA LEU A 90 20.33 0.80 -4.80
C LEU A 90 21.69 0.10 -4.65
N GLU A 91 22.47 0.49 -3.65
CA GLU A 91 23.79 -0.08 -3.35
C GLU A 91 23.73 -1.55 -2.90
N ASP A 92 22.59 -1.94 -2.33
CA ASP A 92 22.36 -3.29 -1.82
C ASP A 92 21.83 -4.25 -2.89
N ILE A 93 21.47 -3.79 -4.11
CA ILE A 93 20.78 -4.61 -5.11
C ILE A 93 21.72 -5.12 -6.20
N ASP A 94 21.88 -6.42 -6.34
CA ASP A 94 22.38 -7.04 -7.54
C ASP A 94 21.26 -7.30 -8.56
N LEU A 95 21.04 -6.32 -9.46
CA LEU A 95 20.04 -6.42 -10.53
C LEU A 95 20.26 -7.65 -11.42
N THR A 96 21.49 -8.16 -11.53
CA THR A 96 21.79 -9.33 -12.36
C THR A 96 21.27 -10.61 -11.75
N SER A 97 21.44 -10.76 -10.44
CA SER A 97 20.94 -11.93 -9.70
C SER A 97 19.42 -11.94 -9.64
N LEU A 98 18.80 -10.78 -9.52
CA LEU A 98 17.32 -10.62 -9.52
C LEU A 98 16.70 -10.98 -10.89
N LEU A 99 17.39 -10.70 -11.97
CA LEU A 99 16.90 -10.96 -13.34
C LEU A 99 17.22 -12.38 -13.82
N SER A 100 18.19 -13.05 -13.19
CA SER A 100 18.53 -14.43 -13.52
C SER A 100 17.54 -15.39 -12.86
N LYS A 101 16.93 -16.28 -13.66
CA LYS A 101 15.96 -17.30 -13.17
C LYS A 101 16.54 -18.26 -12.10
N THR A 102 17.83 -18.21 -11.84
CA THR A 102 18.56 -19.15 -10.99
C THR A 102 18.62 -18.78 -9.51
N ASN A 103 18.29 -17.55 -9.13
CA ASN A 103 18.41 -17.10 -7.74
C ASN A 103 17.05 -16.71 -7.12
N GLN A 104 16.20 -17.72 -6.89
CA GLN A 104 14.91 -17.55 -6.18
C GLN A 104 15.05 -17.14 -4.70
N LYS A 105 16.29 -17.08 -4.16
CA LYS A 105 16.56 -16.74 -2.75
C LYS A 105 16.21 -15.30 -2.36
N HIS A 106 16.01 -14.41 -3.32
CA HIS A 106 15.69 -13.00 -3.07
C HIS A 106 14.21 -12.65 -3.29
N LEU A 107 13.36 -13.64 -3.58
CA LEU A 107 11.92 -13.50 -3.65
C LEU A 107 11.34 -13.43 -2.24
N LYS A 108 11.07 -12.23 -1.72
CA LYS A 108 10.36 -12.00 -0.45
C LYS A 108 9.79 -10.58 -0.40
N PRO A 109 8.75 -10.40 0.37
CA PRO A 109 7.62 -11.23 0.73
C PRO A 109 6.37 -10.87 -0.09
N ARG A 110 5.42 -11.76 -0.09
CA ARG A 110 4.07 -11.45 -0.55
C ARG A 110 3.45 -10.41 0.38
N THR A 111 2.92 -9.35 -0.18
CA THR A 111 2.38 -8.24 0.60
C THR A 111 0.87 -8.42 0.75
N PRO A 112 0.32 -8.43 1.98
CA PRO A 112 -1.11 -8.51 2.19
C PRO A 112 -1.81 -7.30 1.57
N ILE A 113 -2.98 -7.52 1.00
CA ILE A 113 -3.76 -6.52 0.27
C ILE A 113 -5.17 -6.54 0.80
N ILE A 114 -5.71 -5.36 1.09
CA ILE A 114 -7.12 -5.21 1.39
C ILE A 114 -7.85 -5.06 0.06
N GLN A 115 -8.73 -6.00 -0.25
CA GLN A 115 -9.65 -5.90 -1.38
C GLN A 115 -10.97 -5.29 -0.93
N ASN A 116 -11.47 -4.39 -1.75
CA ASN A 116 -12.82 -3.89 -1.67
C ASN A 116 -13.63 -4.50 -2.82
N GLN A 117 -14.74 -5.15 -2.50
CA GLN A 117 -15.56 -5.83 -3.49
C GLN A 117 -16.17 -4.88 -4.54
N GLU A 118 -16.42 -3.61 -4.19
CA GLU A 118 -17.04 -2.65 -5.12
C GLU A 118 -16.07 -2.05 -6.14
N THR A 119 -14.84 -1.73 -5.73
CA THR A 119 -13.89 -0.99 -6.58
C THR A 119 -12.77 -1.84 -7.12
N ASN A 120 -12.57 -3.04 -6.56
CA ASN A 120 -11.44 -3.93 -6.87
C ASN A 120 -10.05 -3.25 -6.76
N SER A 121 -9.99 -2.09 -6.10
CA SER A 121 -8.74 -1.35 -5.86
C SER A 121 -8.01 -1.94 -4.65
N PRO A 122 -6.75 -2.36 -4.81
CA PRO A 122 -5.96 -2.88 -3.70
C PRO A 122 -5.51 -1.74 -2.79
N ALA A 123 -5.34 -2.05 -1.50
CA ALA A 123 -4.60 -1.22 -0.57
C ALA A 123 -3.55 -2.08 0.15
N PHE A 124 -2.32 -1.63 0.15
CA PHE A 124 -1.20 -2.34 0.79
C PHE A 124 -1.00 -1.87 2.22
N ASN A 125 -1.18 -0.58 2.48
CA ASN A 125 -1.16 -0.03 3.83
C ASN A 125 -2.57 -0.03 4.45
N GLU A 126 -3.45 0.83 3.94
CA GLU A 126 -4.79 0.99 4.51
C GLU A 126 -5.82 1.53 3.52
N ILE A 127 -7.09 1.23 3.85
CA ILE A 127 -8.26 1.94 3.32
C ILE A 127 -8.79 2.84 4.43
N VAL A 128 -9.12 4.08 4.07
CA VAL A 128 -9.64 5.09 5.00
C VAL A 128 -11.01 5.55 4.54
N ILE A 129 -12.01 5.45 5.39
CA ILE A 129 -13.29 6.15 5.20
C ILE A 129 -13.24 7.39 6.08
N ILE A 130 -13.28 8.57 5.47
CA ILE A 130 -13.11 9.85 6.17
C ILE A 130 -14.16 10.87 5.75
N LYS A 131 -14.64 11.66 6.70
CA LYS A 131 -15.59 12.74 6.43
C LYS A 131 -15.02 13.80 5.50
N ASN A 132 -15.86 14.34 4.63
CA ASN A 132 -15.55 15.55 3.84
C ASN A 132 -16.08 16.84 4.50
N SER A 133 -16.96 16.70 5.50
CA SER A 133 -17.49 17.85 6.25
C SER A 133 -16.57 18.20 7.41
N PRO A 134 -16.14 19.46 7.58
CA PRO A 134 -15.33 19.87 8.73
C PRO A 134 -16.06 19.77 10.07
N THR A 135 -17.38 19.90 10.08
CA THR A 135 -18.18 20.05 11.31
C THR A 135 -19.05 18.84 11.67
N ARG A 136 -19.26 17.90 10.72
CA ARG A 136 -20.12 16.73 10.96
C ARG A 136 -19.28 15.46 11.04
N LEU A 137 -19.52 14.67 12.07
CA LEU A 137 -18.94 13.34 12.22
C LEU A 137 -19.66 12.35 11.31
N LEU A 138 -18.98 11.29 10.94
CA LEU A 138 -19.60 10.14 10.30
C LEU A 138 -20.32 9.27 11.34
N ASP A 139 -21.48 8.79 10.96
CA ASP A 139 -22.23 7.76 11.68
C ASP A 139 -21.99 6.43 10.97
N LEU A 140 -21.17 5.59 11.59
CA LEU A 140 -20.70 4.30 11.07
C LEU A 140 -21.23 3.16 11.94
N GLU A 141 -21.40 1.98 11.36
CA GLU A 141 -21.62 0.74 12.07
C GLU A 141 -20.64 -0.31 11.56
N ILE A 142 -19.85 -0.88 12.45
CA ILE A 142 -18.83 -1.88 12.13
C ILE A 142 -19.40 -3.24 12.47
N HIS A 143 -19.42 -4.12 11.48
CA HIS A 143 -19.87 -5.50 11.63
C HIS A 143 -18.67 -6.43 11.57
N THR A 144 -18.45 -7.19 12.62
CA THR A 144 -17.47 -8.28 12.71
C THR A 144 -18.20 -9.53 13.16
N TYR A 145 -18.13 -10.63 12.41
CA TYR A 145 -18.81 -11.88 12.75
C TYR A 145 -20.23 -11.66 13.29
N GLU A 146 -20.40 -11.73 14.61
CA GLU A 146 -21.70 -11.61 15.29
C GLU A 146 -21.94 -10.25 15.95
N GLN A 147 -20.93 -9.37 15.94
CA GLN A 147 -21.01 -8.09 16.66
C GLN A 147 -21.26 -6.92 15.70
N LYS A 148 -22.07 -5.99 16.18
CA LYS A 148 -22.30 -4.70 15.53
C LYS A 148 -21.94 -3.59 16.48
N VAL A 149 -21.01 -2.75 16.11
CA VAL A 149 -20.53 -1.65 16.93
C VAL A 149 -20.79 -0.33 16.23
N LYS A 150 -21.54 0.56 16.87
CA LYS A 150 -21.78 1.92 16.36
C LYS A 150 -20.58 2.81 16.67
N LEU A 151 -20.16 3.59 15.68
CA LEU A 151 -19.06 4.53 15.77
C LEU A 151 -19.47 5.88 15.20
N ARG A 152 -19.33 6.94 15.99
CA ARG A 152 -19.35 8.33 15.49
C ARG A 152 -17.92 8.87 15.57
N ALA A 153 -17.35 9.23 14.42
CA ALA A 153 -15.93 9.62 14.32
C ALA A 153 -15.70 10.53 13.12
N ASP A 154 -14.51 11.08 13.02
CA ASP A 154 -14.06 11.74 11.79
C ASP A 154 -13.87 10.73 10.66
N GLY A 155 -13.56 9.48 10.99
CA GLY A 155 -13.38 8.41 10.03
C GLY A 155 -12.97 7.10 10.69
N ILE A 156 -12.61 6.15 9.84
CA ILE A 156 -12.12 4.83 10.24
C ILE A 156 -11.03 4.38 9.27
N ILE A 157 -10.01 3.73 9.80
CA ILE A 157 -8.89 3.14 9.06
C ILE A 157 -9.03 1.63 9.12
N ILE A 158 -8.95 0.98 7.96
CA ILE A 158 -8.83 -0.46 7.83
C ILE A 158 -7.43 -0.72 7.29
N SER A 159 -6.52 -1.16 8.15
CA SER A 159 -5.10 -1.31 7.83
C SER A 159 -4.69 -2.77 7.78
N THR A 160 -3.67 -3.05 6.96
CA THR A 160 -2.92 -4.30 7.00
C THR A 160 -1.84 -4.25 8.08
N SER A 161 -1.19 -5.37 8.35
CA SER A 161 0.01 -5.39 9.20
C SER A 161 1.16 -4.55 8.60
N LEU A 162 1.25 -4.45 7.26
CA LEU A 162 2.22 -3.58 6.58
C LEU A 162 1.95 -2.11 6.87
N GLY A 163 0.68 -1.69 6.81
CA GLY A 163 0.24 -0.31 7.06
C GLY A 163 0.18 0.07 8.53
N SER A 164 0.45 -0.88 9.45
CA SER A 164 0.39 -0.61 10.90
C SER A 164 1.29 0.55 11.35
N THR A 165 2.38 0.81 10.62
CA THR A 165 3.33 1.92 10.87
C THR A 165 3.04 3.18 10.06
N ALA A 166 2.00 3.18 9.21
CA ALA A 166 1.59 4.31 8.37
C ALA A 166 0.51 5.17 9.06
N TYR A 167 -0.58 5.49 8.41
CA TYR A 167 -1.63 6.35 8.97
C TYR A 167 -2.30 5.72 10.20
N ASN A 168 -2.38 4.37 10.23
CA ASN A 168 -2.84 3.63 11.40
C ASN A 168 -2.09 4.05 12.69
N TYR A 169 -0.76 4.14 12.63
CA TYR A 169 0.05 4.58 13.78
C TYR A 169 -0.28 6.02 14.20
N SER A 170 -0.39 6.94 13.23
CA SER A 170 -0.71 8.34 13.51
C SER A 170 -2.09 8.52 14.14
N ALA A 171 -3.03 7.62 13.86
CA ALA A 171 -4.35 7.58 14.47
C ALA A 171 -4.38 6.87 15.84
N GLY A 172 -3.24 6.40 16.34
CA GLY A 172 -3.11 5.71 17.62
C GLY A 172 -3.39 4.20 17.56
N GLY A 173 -3.33 3.62 16.37
CA GLY A 173 -3.40 2.18 16.15
C GLY A 173 -2.13 1.44 16.58
N PRO A 174 -2.20 0.12 16.80
CA PRO A 174 -1.05 -0.69 17.22
C PRO A 174 -0.07 -0.89 16.09
N ILE A 175 1.21 -1.06 16.43
CA ILE A 175 2.23 -1.56 15.52
C ILE A 175 2.14 -3.09 15.53
N VAL A 176 2.11 -3.68 14.33
CA VAL A 176 2.01 -5.13 14.15
C VAL A 176 3.13 -5.58 13.21
N GLN A 177 3.75 -6.72 13.53
CA GLN A 177 4.76 -7.30 12.65
C GLN A 177 4.15 -7.67 11.30
N THR A 178 4.84 -7.34 10.21
CA THR A 178 4.36 -7.55 8.83
C THR A 178 4.12 -9.03 8.48
N SER A 179 4.74 -9.95 9.20
CA SER A 179 4.51 -11.41 9.06
C SER A 179 3.17 -11.88 9.64
N MET A 180 2.53 -11.06 10.47
CA MET A 180 1.26 -11.40 11.11
C MET A 180 0.10 -10.98 10.21
N ASN A 181 -0.23 -11.68 9.19
CA ASN A 181 -1.36 -11.36 8.30
C ASN A 181 -2.64 -10.99 9.07
N THR A 182 -2.82 -9.71 9.38
CA THR A 182 -3.92 -9.19 10.20
C THR A 182 -4.61 -8.02 9.53
N LEU A 183 -5.90 -7.85 9.82
CA LEU A 183 -6.63 -6.61 9.60
C LEU A 183 -6.70 -5.81 10.89
N ILE A 184 -6.49 -4.50 10.80
CA ILE A 184 -6.52 -3.60 11.94
C ILE A 184 -7.61 -2.55 11.66
N ILE A 185 -8.52 -2.38 12.61
CA ILE A 185 -9.53 -1.32 12.56
C ILE A 185 -9.13 -0.25 13.57
N THR A 186 -8.92 0.98 13.12
CA THR A 186 -8.56 2.11 13.97
C THR A 186 -9.49 3.29 13.68
N PRO A 187 -10.25 3.80 14.66
CA PRO A 187 -11.09 4.96 14.47
C PRO A 187 -10.25 6.24 14.44
N ILE A 188 -10.70 7.23 13.66
CA ILE A 188 -10.10 8.57 13.61
C ILE A 188 -10.95 9.50 14.47
N SER A 189 -10.38 10.04 15.55
CA SER A 189 -11.05 10.98 16.47
C SER A 189 -12.46 10.51 16.90
N PRO A 190 -12.61 9.33 17.51
CA PRO A 190 -13.92 8.80 17.85
C PRO A 190 -14.60 9.65 18.95
N PHE A 191 -15.87 9.98 18.75
CA PHE A 191 -16.70 10.64 19.74
C PHE A 191 -17.40 9.62 20.67
N THR A 192 -17.80 8.47 20.11
CA THR A 192 -18.41 7.39 20.90
C THR A 192 -17.33 6.54 21.58
N LYS A 193 -17.71 5.83 22.64
CA LYS A 193 -16.83 4.83 23.24
C LYS A 193 -16.57 3.71 22.24
N PHE A 194 -15.36 3.63 21.75
CA PHE A 194 -14.88 2.59 20.87
C PHE A 194 -13.50 2.12 21.37
N PRO A 195 -13.11 0.86 21.23
CA PRO A 195 -11.74 0.44 21.47
C PRO A 195 -10.76 1.31 20.69
N ARG A 196 -9.56 1.53 21.20
CA ARG A 196 -8.55 2.29 20.44
C ARG A 196 -8.33 1.69 19.06
N SER A 197 -8.24 0.36 19.01
CA SER A 197 -8.17 -0.39 17.78
C SER A 197 -8.63 -1.82 18.03
N ILE A 198 -8.99 -2.50 16.95
CA ILE A 198 -9.31 -3.94 16.93
C ILE A 198 -8.37 -4.60 15.92
N VAL A 199 -7.71 -5.67 16.34
CA VAL A 199 -6.85 -6.48 15.47
C VAL A 199 -7.57 -7.80 15.21
N LEU A 200 -7.75 -8.15 13.95
CA LEU A 200 -8.44 -9.34 13.50
C LEU A 200 -7.47 -10.24 12.73
N ASP A 201 -7.76 -11.52 12.69
CA ASP A 201 -7.00 -12.49 11.90
C ASP A 201 -7.21 -12.32 10.39
N LYS A 202 -6.46 -13.08 9.61
CA LYS A 202 -6.48 -13.00 8.14
C LYS A 202 -7.78 -13.53 7.51
N GLU A 203 -8.52 -14.40 8.19
CA GLU A 203 -9.78 -14.96 7.72
C GLU A 203 -10.97 -14.03 7.99
N SER A 204 -10.75 -12.98 8.78
CA SER A 204 -11.81 -12.03 9.13
C SER A 204 -12.20 -11.14 7.96
N SER A 205 -13.50 -10.91 7.78
CA SER A 205 -14.03 -9.80 6.99
C SER A 205 -14.55 -8.70 7.90
N ILE A 206 -14.44 -7.46 7.42
CA ILE A 206 -14.96 -6.28 8.09
C ILE A 206 -16.00 -5.66 7.19
N LYS A 207 -17.25 -5.60 7.66
CA LYS A 207 -18.31 -4.89 6.96
C LYS A 207 -18.60 -3.57 7.64
N ILE A 208 -18.47 -2.48 6.91
CA ILE A 208 -18.72 -1.12 7.40
C ILE A 208 -19.97 -0.58 6.73
N LYS A 209 -20.94 -0.18 7.57
CA LYS A 209 -22.10 0.56 7.13
C LYS A 209 -21.83 2.05 7.35
N VAL A 210 -22.02 2.85 6.30
CA VAL A 210 -22.07 4.30 6.37
C VAL A 210 -23.54 4.71 6.34
N ALA A 211 -23.99 5.49 7.32
CA ALA A 211 -25.37 5.93 7.39
C ALA A 211 -25.73 6.86 6.20
N LYS A 212 -27.01 6.94 5.88
CA LYS A 212 -27.50 7.86 4.84
C LYS A 212 -27.21 9.32 5.18
N ASN A 213 -27.20 10.17 4.15
CA ASN A 213 -26.96 11.62 4.24
C ASN A 213 -25.56 11.98 4.76
N GLN A 214 -24.57 11.14 4.48
CA GLN A 214 -23.17 11.40 4.83
C GLN A 214 -22.40 11.86 3.58
N ASN A 215 -21.43 12.77 3.79
CA ASN A 215 -20.46 13.18 2.78
C ASN A 215 -19.07 12.77 3.24
N TYR A 216 -18.45 11.86 2.50
CA TYR A 216 -17.19 11.22 2.89
C TYR A 216 -16.36 10.83 1.67
N SER A 217 -15.12 10.45 1.92
CA SER A 217 -14.23 9.88 0.92
C SER A 217 -13.73 8.52 1.38
N ILE A 218 -13.52 7.63 0.41
CA ILE A 218 -12.80 6.39 0.60
C ILE A 218 -11.43 6.57 -0.04
N GLN A 219 -10.36 6.39 0.73
CA GLN A 219 -8.99 6.58 0.29
C GLN A 219 -8.24 5.23 0.34
N PHE A 220 -7.41 4.97 -0.66
CA PHE A 220 -6.59 3.77 -0.78
C PHE A 220 -5.12 4.19 -0.75
N ASP A 221 -4.39 3.80 0.29
CA ASP A 221 -2.95 4.11 0.50
C ASP A 221 -2.59 5.60 0.38
N GLY A 222 -3.56 6.50 0.52
CA GLY A 222 -3.36 7.93 0.26
C GLY A 222 -3.07 8.29 -1.20
N ILE A 223 -3.19 7.34 -2.13
CA ILE A 223 -2.91 7.53 -3.56
C ILE A 223 -4.18 7.82 -4.33
N GLU A 224 -5.23 7.08 -4.06
CA GLU A 224 -6.54 7.18 -4.69
C GLU A 224 -7.58 7.61 -3.68
N SER A 225 -8.52 8.46 -4.10
CA SER A 225 -9.61 8.92 -3.26
C SER A 225 -10.92 9.02 -4.07
N ILE A 226 -11.96 8.39 -3.56
CA ILE A 226 -13.30 8.40 -4.15
C ILE A 226 -14.23 9.15 -3.20
N SER A 227 -14.75 10.30 -3.64
CA SER A 227 -15.73 11.07 -2.87
C SER A 227 -17.14 10.49 -3.05
N ARG A 228 -17.90 10.40 -1.99
CA ARG A 228 -19.24 9.85 -1.93
C ARG A 228 -20.19 10.77 -1.17
N ILE A 229 -21.44 10.80 -1.62
CA ILE A 229 -22.58 11.34 -0.87
C ILE A 229 -23.61 10.23 -0.80
N SER A 230 -23.80 9.66 0.39
CA SER A 230 -24.77 8.58 0.57
C SER A 230 -26.19 9.11 0.60
N ASN A 231 -27.05 8.65 -0.31
CA ASN A 231 -28.48 8.93 -0.30
C ASN A 231 -29.27 7.93 0.56
N GLU A 232 -28.67 6.76 0.76
CA GLU A 232 -29.17 5.66 1.59
C GLU A 232 -28.02 5.08 2.44
N ASP A 233 -28.30 4.07 3.25
CA ASP A 233 -27.27 3.36 4.00
C ASP A 233 -26.38 2.58 3.03
N GLU A 234 -25.06 2.85 3.04
CA GLU A 234 -24.09 2.19 2.18
C GLU A 234 -23.26 1.19 2.98
N TYR A 235 -22.92 0.05 2.35
CA TYR A 235 -22.19 -1.05 2.97
C TYR A 235 -20.92 -1.35 2.19
N TYR A 236 -19.81 -1.50 2.90
CA TYR A 236 -18.49 -1.83 2.36
C TYR A 236 -17.93 -3.03 3.09
N GLU A 237 -17.44 -4.01 2.35
CA GLU A 237 -16.80 -5.17 2.95
C GLU A 237 -15.32 -5.20 2.59
N TYR A 238 -14.49 -5.40 3.59
CA TYR A 238 -13.03 -5.41 3.48
C TYR A 238 -12.48 -6.71 4.05
N LEU A 239 -11.57 -7.30 3.31
CA LEU A 239 -10.88 -8.53 3.69
C LEU A 239 -9.44 -8.50 3.17
N LEU A 240 -8.57 -9.31 3.76
CA LEU A 240 -7.25 -9.56 3.18
C LEU A 240 -7.41 -10.41 1.92
N SER A 241 -6.74 -10.03 0.85
CA SER A 241 -6.75 -10.82 -0.38
C SER A 241 -6.08 -12.17 -0.17
N GLU A 242 -6.64 -13.22 -0.78
CA GLU A 242 -5.96 -14.51 -0.91
C GLU A 242 -4.78 -14.44 -1.88
N ASP A 243 -4.89 -13.58 -2.90
CA ASP A 243 -3.81 -13.29 -3.82
C ASP A 243 -2.75 -12.42 -3.15
N ASN A 244 -1.50 -12.57 -3.60
CA ASN A 244 -0.38 -11.79 -3.07
C ASN A 244 0.40 -11.17 -4.22
N LEU A 245 1.00 -10.01 -3.96
CA LEU A 245 1.96 -9.38 -4.85
C LEU A 245 3.37 -9.81 -4.47
N ASP A 246 4.16 -10.26 -5.44
CA ASP A 246 5.58 -10.52 -5.22
C ASP A 246 6.34 -9.18 -5.24
N VAL A 247 6.88 -8.80 -4.08
CA VAL A 247 7.74 -7.61 -3.92
C VAL A 247 9.13 -8.07 -3.52
N PHE A 248 10.15 -7.62 -4.26
CA PHE A 248 11.53 -7.97 -3.99
C PHE A 248 12.13 -7.10 -2.89
N TYR A 249 12.74 -7.73 -1.90
CA TYR A 249 13.57 -7.07 -0.91
C TYR A 249 14.91 -7.80 -0.82
N GLU A 250 16.02 -7.06 -0.78
CA GLU A 250 17.34 -7.68 -0.70
C GLU A 250 17.66 -8.18 0.72
N LYS A 251 17.24 -7.44 1.71
CA LYS A 251 17.45 -7.79 3.13
C LYS A 251 16.11 -7.97 3.82
N ASP A 252 15.97 -9.06 4.54
CA ASP A 252 14.93 -9.24 5.55
C ASP A 252 15.22 -8.30 6.74
N ILE A 253 15.17 -6.98 6.53
CA ILE A 253 15.22 -6.06 7.65
C ILE A 253 13.84 -6.08 8.29
N PRO A 254 13.71 -6.46 9.56
CA PRO A 254 12.46 -6.36 10.27
C PRO A 254 11.98 -4.92 10.17
N LYS A 255 10.85 -4.70 9.49
CA LYS A 255 10.30 -3.33 9.30
C LYS A 255 9.99 -2.66 10.62
N LEU A 256 9.75 -3.45 11.67
CA LEU A 256 9.60 -2.99 13.03
C LEU A 256 10.88 -2.31 13.54
N ASP A 257 12.06 -2.93 13.34
CA ASP A 257 13.34 -2.35 13.80
C ASP A 257 13.66 -1.07 13.05
N LEU A 258 13.37 -1.03 11.75
CA LEU A 258 13.53 0.17 10.94
C LEU A 258 12.64 1.32 11.47
N PHE A 259 11.39 1.01 11.79
CA PHE A 259 10.42 1.96 12.34
C PHE A 259 10.86 2.47 13.72
N LEU A 260 11.21 1.57 14.64
CA LEU A 260 11.66 1.94 15.98
C LEU A 260 12.92 2.80 15.94
N ASN A 261 13.87 2.51 15.06
CA ASN A 261 15.06 3.31 14.85
C ASN A 261 14.78 4.72 14.33
N GLN A 262 13.68 4.92 13.60
CA GLN A 262 13.27 6.24 13.12
C GLN A 262 12.54 7.07 14.18
N ILE A 263 11.73 6.43 15.02
CA ILE A 263 10.99 7.12 16.09
C ILE A 263 11.90 7.47 17.27
N LEU A 264 12.89 6.62 17.57
CA LEU A 264 13.77 6.78 18.73
C LEU A 264 14.96 7.71 18.46
N ARG A 265 15.05 8.30 17.26
CA ARG A 265 16.00 9.36 16.91
C ARG A 265 15.41 10.75 17.16
#